data_0e21cc04e29a4996460125d00c26be16
#
_entry.id   0e21cc04e29a4996460125d00c26be16
#
_cell.length_a   1.000
_cell.length_b   1.000
_cell.length_c   1.000
_cell.angle_alpha   90.00
_cell.angle_beta   90.00
_cell.angle_gamma   90.00
#
_symmetry.space_group_name_H-M   'P 1'
#
loop_
_entity.id
_entity.type
_entity.pdbx_description
1 polymer ?
#
loop_
_entity_poly.entity_id
_entity_poly.type
_entity_poly.pdbx_seq_one_letter_code
_entity_poly.pdbx_strand_id
1 'polypeptide(L)'
;KTWRLLNAGTCKWTRLYSLVFFSGNPMDAIQSFYIADEVQPGSMIDLSVDMVAPAVPGTYQSNWMLKDEKGQLFGIGPNSDAPFWARIQVIEVATSTPEPTITVTPTPIIYLEGSISIINENQVDLDTGTISPSSVLSDLLFTLDGKSYKLSPINGAGLQLFGDQVPEFNDCRNALVSADPITFDGIQSDTYMCFRTNQGLPGRLHLLSFDDVSDSLKIDFLTWSLP
;
A
#
# COMPACT_ATOMS: atom_id res chain seq x y z
N LYS A 1 -8.19 -16.00 -0.83
CA LYS A 1 -8.92 -17.12 -1.45
C LYS A 1 -8.54 -17.26 -2.90
N THR A 2 -8.24 -18.50 -3.36
CA THR A 2 -7.97 -18.78 -4.77
C THR A 2 -9.02 -19.78 -5.30
N TRP A 3 -9.52 -19.51 -6.48
CA TRP A 3 -10.34 -20.46 -7.25
C TRP A 3 -9.61 -20.85 -8.53
N ARG A 4 -9.67 -22.13 -8.89
CA ARG A 4 -9.22 -22.62 -10.18
C ARG A 4 -10.44 -22.83 -11.06
N LEU A 5 -10.55 -22.04 -12.12
CA LEU A 5 -11.67 -22.05 -13.06
C LEU A 5 -11.23 -22.59 -14.41
N LEU A 6 -12.08 -23.46 -14.99
CA LEU A 6 -11.93 -23.97 -16.34
C LEU A 6 -12.79 -23.15 -17.30
N ASN A 7 -12.24 -22.67 -18.39
CA ASN A 7 -13.02 -22.14 -19.49
C ASN A 7 -13.65 -23.30 -20.26
N ALA A 8 -14.84 -23.72 -19.83
CA ALA A 8 -15.61 -24.78 -20.48
C ALA A 8 -16.45 -24.28 -21.68
N GLY A 9 -16.38 -22.98 -21.98
CA GLY A 9 -17.06 -22.35 -23.12
C GLY A 9 -16.32 -22.52 -24.44
N THR A 10 -16.85 -21.88 -25.48
CA THR A 10 -16.27 -21.89 -26.83
C THR A 10 -15.52 -20.60 -27.16
N CYS A 11 -15.65 -19.57 -26.32
CA CYS A 11 -15.00 -18.28 -26.51
C CYS A 11 -13.80 -18.13 -25.59
N LYS A 12 -12.74 -17.49 -26.08
CA LYS A 12 -11.58 -17.12 -25.29
C LYS A 12 -11.96 -16.03 -24.29
N TRP A 13 -11.56 -16.17 -23.03
CA TRP A 13 -11.61 -15.06 -22.09
C TRP A 13 -10.41 -14.14 -22.33
N THR A 14 -10.68 -12.88 -22.60
CA THR A 14 -9.64 -11.88 -22.86
C THR A 14 -9.27 -11.15 -21.56
N ARG A 15 -8.22 -10.35 -21.59
CA ARG A 15 -7.84 -9.49 -20.43
C ARG A 15 -8.87 -8.39 -20.11
N LEU A 16 -9.92 -8.24 -20.91
CA LEU A 16 -11.07 -7.37 -20.62
C LEU A 16 -12.14 -8.06 -19.77
N TYR A 17 -11.99 -9.36 -19.54
CA TYR A 17 -12.82 -10.10 -18.59
C TYR A 17 -12.40 -9.73 -17.17
N SER A 18 -13.35 -9.69 -16.25
CA SER A 18 -13.07 -9.35 -14.86
C SER A 18 -13.74 -10.31 -13.90
N LEU A 19 -13.09 -10.53 -12.76
CA LEU A 19 -13.71 -11.13 -11.59
C LEU A 19 -14.45 -10.04 -10.83
N VAL A 20 -15.72 -10.30 -10.46
CA VAL A 20 -16.56 -9.33 -9.76
C VAL A 20 -17.24 -9.95 -8.55
N PHE A 21 -17.29 -9.18 -7.47
CA PHE A 21 -18.13 -9.52 -6.33
C PHE A 21 -19.61 -9.44 -6.76
N PHE A 22 -20.36 -10.49 -6.48
CA PHE A 22 -21.75 -10.60 -6.90
C PHE A 22 -22.72 -10.38 -5.76
N SER A 23 -22.52 -11.03 -4.61
CA SER A 23 -23.40 -10.91 -3.46
C SER A 23 -22.82 -11.49 -2.17
N GLY A 24 -23.49 -11.27 -1.06
CA GLY A 24 -23.07 -11.74 0.26
C GLY A 24 -22.24 -10.72 1.00
N ASN A 25 -21.23 -11.16 1.76
CA ASN A 25 -20.31 -10.28 2.48
C ASN A 25 -19.00 -10.17 1.69
N PRO A 26 -18.55 -8.98 1.29
CA PRO A 26 -17.32 -8.80 0.52
C PRO A 26 -16.04 -9.12 1.29
N MET A 27 -16.06 -9.15 2.62
CA MET A 27 -14.91 -9.42 3.48
C MET A 27 -13.72 -8.49 3.14
N ASP A 28 -13.99 -7.21 3.00
CA ASP A 28 -13.04 -6.14 2.63
C ASP A 28 -12.25 -6.38 1.34
N ALA A 29 -12.73 -7.29 0.49
CA ALA A 29 -12.10 -7.60 -0.78
C ALA A 29 -12.33 -6.50 -1.82
N ILE A 30 -11.36 -6.32 -2.72
CA ILE A 30 -11.54 -5.52 -3.94
C ILE A 30 -12.67 -6.16 -4.75
N GLN A 31 -13.73 -5.38 -5.03
CA GLN A 31 -14.98 -5.91 -5.58
C GLN A 31 -14.94 -6.21 -7.09
N SER A 32 -13.92 -5.73 -7.81
CA SER A 32 -13.75 -6.03 -9.23
C SER A 32 -12.30 -5.85 -9.66
N PHE A 33 -11.76 -6.79 -10.44
CA PHE A 33 -10.46 -6.66 -11.09
C PHE A 33 -10.41 -7.49 -12.37
N TYR A 34 -9.62 -7.04 -13.34
CA TYR A 34 -9.42 -7.75 -14.61
C TYR A 34 -8.55 -8.99 -14.42
N ILE A 35 -8.81 -10.04 -15.23
CA ILE A 35 -7.93 -11.21 -15.26
C ILE A 35 -6.59 -10.86 -15.90
N ALA A 36 -5.50 -11.41 -15.34
CA ALA A 36 -4.15 -11.07 -15.80
C ALA A 36 -3.82 -11.67 -17.16
N ASP A 37 -4.31 -12.87 -17.44
CA ASP A 37 -3.97 -13.65 -18.62
C ASP A 37 -5.20 -14.05 -19.42
N GLU A 38 -5.01 -14.24 -20.73
CA GLU A 38 -6.03 -14.80 -21.61
C GLU A 38 -6.22 -16.30 -21.34
N VAL A 39 -7.48 -16.76 -21.33
CA VAL A 39 -7.83 -18.16 -21.08
C VAL A 39 -8.53 -18.77 -22.30
N GLN A 40 -7.86 -19.65 -22.99
CA GLN A 40 -8.43 -20.36 -24.14
C GLN A 40 -9.53 -21.34 -23.69
N PRO A 41 -10.49 -21.68 -24.57
CA PRO A 41 -11.38 -22.80 -24.33
C PRO A 41 -10.61 -24.07 -23.94
N GLY A 42 -11.04 -24.76 -22.89
CA GLY A 42 -10.38 -25.91 -22.31
C GLY A 42 -9.20 -25.63 -21.39
N SER A 43 -8.78 -24.36 -21.22
CA SER A 43 -7.71 -23.96 -20.32
C SER A 43 -8.23 -23.53 -18.95
N MET A 44 -7.34 -23.55 -17.95
CA MET A 44 -7.65 -23.14 -16.57
C MET A 44 -6.93 -21.85 -16.21
N ILE A 45 -7.51 -21.12 -15.26
CA ILE A 45 -6.91 -19.96 -14.62
C ILE A 45 -7.10 -20.03 -13.10
N ASP A 46 -6.11 -19.60 -12.34
CA ASP A 46 -6.20 -19.39 -10.90
C ASP A 46 -6.49 -17.91 -10.63
N LEU A 47 -7.62 -17.63 -9.97
CA LEU A 47 -8.04 -16.29 -9.60
C LEU A 47 -7.99 -16.17 -8.07
N SER A 48 -7.20 -15.24 -7.59
CA SER A 48 -6.98 -15.01 -6.16
C SER A 48 -7.59 -13.69 -5.72
N VAL A 49 -8.24 -13.71 -4.56
CA VAL A 49 -8.79 -12.53 -3.89
C VAL A 49 -8.34 -12.53 -2.44
N ASP A 50 -7.76 -11.43 -2.01
CA ASP A 50 -7.47 -11.21 -0.60
C ASP A 50 -8.76 -10.78 0.11
N MET A 51 -9.01 -11.40 1.26
CA MET A 51 -10.22 -11.20 2.05
C MET A 51 -9.85 -11.11 3.53
N VAL A 52 -10.52 -10.23 4.25
CA VAL A 52 -10.36 -10.06 5.69
C VAL A 52 -11.59 -10.64 6.39
N ALA A 53 -11.38 -11.50 7.37
CA ALA A 53 -12.49 -12.05 8.16
C ALA A 53 -13.14 -10.94 9.00
N PRO A 54 -14.49 -10.80 8.98
CA PRO A 54 -15.17 -9.88 9.88
C PRO A 54 -14.87 -10.17 11.35
N ALA A 55 -14.85 -9.12 12.18
CA ALA A 55 -14.54 -9.23 13.60
C ALA A 55 -15.67 -9.88 14.41
N VAL A 56 -16.91 -9.84 13.93
CA VAL A 56 -18.08 -10.39 14.64
C VAL A 56 -18.19 -11.89 14.36
N PRO A 57 -18.39 -12.73 15.38
CA PRO A 57 -18.63 -14.16 15.18
C PRO A 57 -19.85 -14.40 14.29
N GLY A 58 -19.72 -15.38 13.39
CA GLY A 58 -20.80 -15.69 12.44
C GLY A 58 -20.30 -16.47 11.23
N THR A 59 -21.24 -16.83 10.38
CA THR A 59 -20.91 -17.45 9.08
C THR A 59 -21.05 -16.41 7.98
N TYR A 60 -19.99 -16.24 7.22
CA TYR A 60 -19.90 -15.27 6.13
C TYR A 60 -19.64 -15.98 4.81
N GLN A 61 -20.34 -15.54 3.78
CA GLN A 61 -20.19 -16.05 2.43
C GLN A 61 -20.07 -14.89 1.46
N SER A 62 -19.07 -14.98 0.59
CA SER A 62 -18.81 -14.05 -0.49
C SER A 62 -18.99 -14.77 -1.81
N ASN A 63 -19.90 -14.30 -2.66
CA ASN A 63 -20.22 -14.89 -3.95
C ASN A 63 -19.62 -14.06 -5.09
N TRP A 64 -19.05 -14.72 -6.08
CA TRP A 64 -18.28 -14.11 -7.15
C TRP A 64 -18.70 -14.65 -8.51
N MET A 65 -18.62 -13.80 -9.52
CA MET A 65 -18.87 -14.16 -10.91
C MET A 65 -17.80 -13.58 -11.81
N LEU A 66 -17.68 -14.08 -13.03
CA LEU A 66 -16.95 -13.44 -14.09
C LEU A 66 -17.87 -12.49 -14.86
N LYS A 67 -17.28 -11.43 -15.40
CA LYS A 67 -17.94 -10.47 -16.27
C LYS A 67 -17.15 -10.37 -17.57
N ASP A 68 -17.82 -10.52 -18.71
CA ASP A 68 -17.22 -10.38 -20.03
C ASP A 68 -16.99 -8.91 -20.42
N GLU A 69 -16.39 -8.67 -21.57
CA GLU A 69 -16.12 -7.34 -22.12
C GLU A 69 -17.38 -6.53 -22.48
N LYS A 70 -18.54 -7.20 -22.61
CA LYS A 70 -19.84 -6.55 -22.85
C LYS A 70 -20.59 -6.26 -21.55
N GLY A 71 -19.99 -6.61 -20.41
CA GLY A 71 -20.60 -6.42 -19.09
C GLY A 71 -21.54 -7.53 -18.66
N GLN A 72 -21.63 -8.64 -19.42
CA GLN A 72 -22.49 -9.79 -19.09
C GLN A 72 -21.82 -10.63 -18.01
N LEU A 73 -22.61 -10.94 -16.94
CA LEU A 73 -22.14 -11.80 -15.86
C LEU A 73 -22.32 -13.28 -16.25
N PHE A 74 -21.35 -14.07 -15.87
CA PHE A 74 -21.41 -15.50 -15.97
C PHE A 74 -20.61 -16.18 -14.84
N GLY A 75 -20.90 -17.43 -14.55
CA GLY A 75 -20.31 -18.17 -13.44
C GLY A 75 -20.10 -19.63 -13.76
N ILE A 76 -20.44 -20.50 -12.80
CA ILE A 76 -20.27 -21.95 -12.91
C ILE A 76 -21.62 -22.65 -13.13
N GLY A 77 -21.57 -23.96 -13.33
CA GLY A 77 -22.73 -24.80 -13.58
C GLY A 77 -23.07 -24.92 -15.09
N PRO A 78 -24.05 -25.76 -15.41
CA PRO A 78 -24.37 -26.08 -16.81
C PRO A 78 -24.90 -24.88 -17.61
N ASN A 79 -25.51 -23.92 -16.94
CA ASN A 79 -26.03 -22.69 -17.55
C ASN A 79 -25.09 -21.49 -17.37
N SER A 80 -23.93 -21.67 -16.73
CA SER A 80 -22.99 -20.60 -16.40
C SER A 80 -23.61 -19.43 -15.59
N ASP A 81 -24.64 -19.68 -14.82
CA ASP A 81 -25.44 -18.70 -14.08
C ASP A 81 -25.22 -18.74 -12.56
N ALA A 82 -24.53 -19.76 -12.05
CA ALA A 82 -24.25 -19.89 -10.62
C ALA A 82 -22.94 -19.22 -10.22
N PRO A 83 -22.93 -18.43 -9.13
CA PRO A 83 -21.71 -17.86 -8.60
C PRO A 83 -20.83 -18.95 -7.97
N PHE A 84 -19.52 -18.75 -7.99
CA PHE A 84 -18.59 -19.48 -7.11
C PHE A 84 -18.35 -18.65 -5.85
N TRP A 85 -17.92 -19.28 -4.76
CA TRP A 85 -17.97 -18.64 -3.45
C TRP A 85 -16.78 -18.96 -2.55
N ALA A 86 -16.59 -18.10 -1.56
CA ALA A 86 -15.82 -18.35 -0.35
C ALA A 86 -16.75 -18.29 0.86
N ARG A 87 -16.63 -19.27 1.77
CA ARG A 87 -17.39 -19.31 3.01
C ARG A 87 -16.46 -19.53 4.17
N ILE A 88 -16.62 -18.73 5.21
CA ILE A 88 -15.86 -18.82 6.45
C ILE A 88 -16.83 -18.84 7.64
N GLN A 89 -16.37 -19.41 8.74
CA GLN A 89 -17.01 -19.30 10.03
C GLN A 89 -16.04 -18.57 10.97
N VAL A 90 -16.45 -17.42 11.45
CA VAL A 90 -15.75 -16.70 12.53
C VAL A 90 -16.34 -17.21 13.84
N ILE A 91 -15.52 -17.81 14.67
CA ILE A 91 -15.91 -18.34 15.97
C ILE A 91 -15.44 -17.40 17.08
N GLU A 92 -16.21 -17.26 18.14
CA GLU A 92 -15.66 -16.75 19.38
C GLU A 92 -14.68 -17.80 19.90
N VAL A 93 -13.42 -17.44 19.91
CA VAL A 93 -12.49 -18.14 20.79
C VAL A 93 -12.87 -17.70 22.19
N ALA A 94 -13.44 -18.60 23.00
CA ALA A 94 -13.57 -18.35 24.43
C ALA A 94 -12.16 -18.10 24.97
N THR A 95 -11.79 -16.85 25.00
CA THR A 95 -10.58 -16.42 25.68
C THR A 95 -10.88 -16.68 27.16
N SER A 96 -10.33 -17.75 27.72
CA SER A 96 -10.11 -17.78 29.18
C SER A 96 -9.41 -16.46 29.45
N THR A 97 -10.12 -15.54 30.13
CA THR A 97 -9.57 -14.23 30.49
C THR A 97 -8.21 -14.48 31.10
N PRO A 98 -7.08 -14.24 30.42
CA PRO A 98 -5.83 -14.13 31.14
C PRO A 98 -6.03 -12.89 32.02
N GLU A 99 -5.74 -13.05 33.30
CA GLU A 99 -5.45 -11.94 34.19
C GLU A 99 -4.68 -10.90 33.36
N PRO A 100 -5.05 -9.58 33.41
CA PRO A 100 -4.50 -8.60 32.50
C PRO A 100 -2.97 -8.60 32.65
N THR A 101 -2.32 -9.41 31.86
CA THR A 101 -0.92 -9.21 31.54
C THR A 101 -0.92 -7.89 30.80
N ILE A 102 -0.41 -6.86 31.44
CA ILE A 102 -0.15 -5.56 30.81
C ILE A 102 0.77 -5.88 29.64
N THR A 103 0.19 -6.17 28.49
CA THR A 103 0.94 -6.16 27.23
C THR A 103 1.23 -4.69 27.00
N VAL A 104 2.35 -4.25 27.52
CA VAL A 104 2.95 -2.98 27.12
C VAL A 104 3.19 -3.13 25.63
N THR A 105 2.28 -2.62 24.81
CA THR A 105 2.59 -2.34 23.41
C THR A 105 3.85 -1.50 23.47
N PRO A 106 4.99 -1.97 22.96
CA PRO A 106 6.21 -1.19 23.05
C PRO A 106 5.93 0.16 22.42
N THR A 107 5.98 1.22 23.24
CA THR A 107 5.85 2.59 22.75
C THR A 107 6.94 2.78 21.71
N PRO A 108 6.62 3.21 20.49
CA PRO A 108 7.64 3.43 19.48
C PRO A 108 8.65 4.44 20.02
N ILE A 109 9.92 4.09 19.96
CA ILE A 109 11.01 4.97 20.42
C ILE A 109 11.39 5.85 19.24
N ILE A 110 11.40 7.16 19.46
CA ILE A 110 11.94 8.11 18.48
C ILE A 110 13.45 7.89 18.43
N TYR A 111 13.94 7.54 17.25
CA TYR A 111 15.36 7.37 16.98
C TYR A 111 16.02 8.73 16.70
N LEU A 112 15.42 9.52 15.84
CA LEU A 112 15.87 10.86 15.48
C LEU A 112 14.67 11.71 15.02
N GLU A 113 14.69 12.99 15.35
CA GLU A 113 13.77 13.98 14.79
C GLU A 113 14.52 15.27 14.49
N GLY A 114 14.08 16.02 13.51
CA GLY A 114 14.72 17.27 13.15
C GLY A 114 13.99 18.05 12.07
N SER A 115 14.44 19.30 11.91
CA SER A 115 14.05 20.20 10.83
C SER A 115 15.28 20.55 10.01
N ILE A 116 15.21 20.34 8.70
CA ILE A 116 16.34 20.56 7.79
C ILE A 116 15.89 21.31 6.53
N SER A 117 16.83 22.02 5.92
CA SER A 117 16.65 22.64 4.60
C SER A 117 17.63 21.99 3.61
N ILE A 118 17.08 21.36 2.59
CA ILE A 118 17.86 20.63 1.57
C ILE A 118 17.91 21.50 0.33
N ILE A 119 19.10 21.88 -0.12
CA ILE A 119 19.27 22.62 -1.37
C ILE A 119 19.26 21.64 -2.56
N ASN A 120 18.98 22.19 -3.75
CA ASN A 120 18.96 21.43 -5.00
C ASN A 120 20.22 20.57 -5.19
N GLU A 121 20.05 19.34 -5.67
CA GLU A 121 21.08 18.32 -5.89
C GLU A 121 21.76 17.78 -4.62
N ASN A 122 21.26 18.12 -3.43
CA ASN A 122 21.76 17.54 -2.20
C ASN A 122 20.95 16.33 -1.75
N GLN A 123 21.63 15.50 -1.00
CA GLN A 123 21.09 14.28 -0.39
C GLN A 123 20.97 14.45 1.12
N VAL A 124 20.02 13.77 1.71
CA VAL A 124 19.82 13.71 3.16
C VAL A 124 19.82 12.28 3.66
N ASP A 125 20.49 12.07 4.77
CA ASP A 125 20.47 10.85 5.58
C ASP A 125 19.50 11.09 6.74
N LEU A 126 18.39 10.38 6.74
CA LEU A 126 17.31 10.49 7.74
C LEU A 126 17.57 9.65 9.00
N ASP A 127 18.67 8.89 9.01
CA ASP A 127 19.15 8.18 10.20
C ASP A 127 20.08 9.08 11.05
N THR A 128 20.70 10.08 10.45
CA THR A 128 21.64 10.99 11.13
C THR A 128 21.26 12.48 11.03
N GLY A 129 20.30 12.83 10.17
CA GLY A 129 19.92 14.21 9.89
C GLY A 129 20.97 15.00 9.10
N THR A 130 21.92 14.32 8.46
CA THR A 130 23.03 14.98 7.74
C THR A 130 22.68 15.23 6.28
N ILE A 131 23.14 16.37 5.77
CA ILE A 131 23.02 16.74 4.35
C ILE A 131 24.39 16.65 3.70
N SER A 132 24.43 16.06 2.50
CA SER A 132 25.66 15.87 1.74
C SER A 132 25.36 16.00 0.24
N PRO A 133 26.29 16.50 -0.58
CA PRO A 133 26.13 16.48 -2.04
C PRO A 133 26.19 15.06 -2.62
N SER A 134 26.83 14.11 -1.92
CA SER A 134 26.88 12.70 -2.32
C SER A 134 27.29 11.83 -1.14
N SER A 135 26.46 10.84 -0.82
CA SER A 135 26.77 9.86 0.23
C SER A 135 26.03 8.54 -0.04
N VAL A 136 26.71 7.42 0.17
CA VAL A 136 26.08 6.08 0.11
C VAL A 136 25.20 5.77 1.32
N LEU A 137 25.24 6.64 2.34
CA LEU A 137 24.41 6.52 3.55
C LEU A 137 23.13 7.37 3.47
N SER A 138 23.02 8.24 2.45
CA SER A 138 21.85 9.08 2.28
C SER A 138 20.63 8.30 1.80
N ASP A 139 19.44 8.75 2.22
CA ASP A 139 18.15 8.14 1.93
C ASP A 139 17.41 8.83 0.79
N LEU A 140 17.47 10.13 0.72
CA LEU A 140 16.72 10.92 -0.24
C LEU A 140 17.66 11.90 -0.99
N LEU A 141 17.39 12.06 -2.28
CA LEU A 141 17.93 13.12 -3.13
C LEU A 141 16.84 14.12 -3.46
N PHE A 142 17.10 15.39 -3.20
CA PHE A 142 16.24 16.49 -3.63
C PHE A 142 16.75 17.08 -4.94
N THR A 143 15.87 17.21 -5.94
CA THR A 143 16.17 17.87 -7.22
C THR A 143 15.06 18.81 -7.64
N LEU A 144 15.45 19.89 -8.31
CA LEU A 144 14.57 20.87 -8.90
C LEU A 144 14.72 20.83 -10.43
N ASP A 145 13.62 20.69 -11.15
CA ASP A 145 13.58 20.77 -12.61
C ASP A 145 12.53 21.81 -13.02
N GLY A 146 13.01 23.01 -13.34
CA GLY A 146 12.15 24.15 -13.63
C GLY A 146 11.33 24.57 -12.43
N LYS A 147 10.02 24.23 -12.42
CA LYS A 147 9.09 24.48 -11.30
C LYS A 147 8.66 23.20 -10.57
N SER A 148 9.14 22.08 -11.02
CA SER A 148 8.82 20.77 -10.41
C SER A 148 9.87 20.39 -9.40
N TYR A 149 9.43 20.05 -8.20
CA TYR A 149 10.26 19.54 -7.11
C TYR A 149 10.17 18.01 -7.10
N LYS A 150 11.30 17.37 -6.82
CA LYS A 150 11.38 15.93 -6.84
C LYS A 150 12.16 15.41 -5.64
N LEU A 151 11.55 14.54 -4.86
CA LEU A 151 12.21 13.72 -3.84
C LEU A 151 12.38 12.31 -4.36
N SER A 152 13.62 11.87 -4.46
CA SER A 152 13.99 10.56 -4.98
C SER A 152 14.59 9.72 -3.88
N PRO A 153 13.96 8.59 -3.49
CA PRO A 153 14.62 7.61 -2.64
C PRO A 153 15.87 7.06 -3.30
N ILE A 154 16.93 6.92 -2.53
CA ILE A 154 18.23 6.42 -3.00
C ILE A 154 18.79 5.36 -2.04
N ASN A 155 19.79 4.63 -2.48
CA ASN A 155 20.55 3.67 -1.68
C ASN A 155 19.67 2.59 -0.98
N GLY A 156 18.51 2.27 -1.52
CA GLY A 156 17.59 1.26 -0.94
C GLY A 156 16.53 1.85 0.00
N ALA A 157 16.51 3.16 0.20
CA ALA A 157 15.42 3.84 0.88
C ALA A 157 14.12 3.81 0.07
N GLY A 158 13.00 4.12 0.71
CA GLY A 158 11.69 4.16 0.07
C GLY A 158 10.82 5.29 0.60
N LEU A 159 9.88 5.73 -0.22
CA LEU A 159 8.98 6.85 0.08
C LEU A 159 7.55 6.50 -0.33
N GLN A 160 6.57 7.00 0.43
CA GLN A 160 5.16 6.92 0.09
C GLN A 160 4.46 8.22 0.51
N LEU A 161 3.69 8.82 -0.41
CA LEU A 161 2.83 9.94 -0.08
C LEU A 161 1.72 9.47 0.88
N PHE A 162 1.52 10.19 1.99
CA PHE A 162 0.50 9.87 2.98
C PHE A 162 -0.71 10.81 2.89
N GLY A 163 -0.49 12.10 2.69
CA GLY A 163 -1.53 13.12 2.56
C GLY A 163 -1.36 14.27 3.55
N ASP A 164 -2.48 14.85 4.02
CA ASP A 164 -2.54 15.99 4.93
C ASP A 164 -2.69 15.61 6.41
N GLN A 165 -2.85 14.32 6.69
CA GLN A 165 -2.90 13.78 8.05
C GLN A 165 -1.51 13.45 8.56
N VAL A 166 -1.25 13.69 9.84
CA VAL A 166 0.02 13.33 10.48
C VAL A 166 0.09 11.81 10.66
N PRO A 167 0.96 11.10 9.95
CA PRO A 167 1.08 9.66 10.12
C PRO A 167 1.75 9.32 11.46
N GLU A 168 1.25 8.26 12.09
CA GLU A 168 1.83 7.68 13.29
C GLU A 168 2.81 6.55 12.95
N PHE A 169 3.49 6.01 13.97
CA PHE A 169 4.47 4.93 13.82
C PHE A 169 3.92 3.73 13.03
N ASN A 170 2.71 3.26 13.37
CA ASN A 170 2.14 2.08 12.73
C ASN A 170 1.77 2.34 11.27
N ASP A 171 1.39 3.56 10.92
CA ASP A 171 1.10 3.94 9.55
C ASP A 171 2.37 3.83 8.70
N CYS A 172 3.47 4.44 9.16
CA CYS A 172 4.72 4.42 8.40
C CYS A 172 5.47 3.08 8.49
N ARG A 173 5.33 2.34 9.59
CA ARG A 173 5.87 0.97 9.69
C ARG A 173 5.25 0.03 8.66
N ASN A 174 3.95 0.18 8.41
CA ASN A 174 3.20 -0.68 7.48
C ASN A 174 3.06 -0.06 6.07
N ALA A 175 3.64 1.13 5.85
CA ALA A 175 3.59 1.82 4.57
C ALA A 175 4.23 0.99 3.44
N LEU A 176 3.57 0.96 2.30
CA LEU A 176 4.11 0.36 1.07
C LEU A 176 4.98 1.39 0.35
N VAL A 177 6.15 1.66 0.92
CA VAL A 177 7.10 2.60 0.34
C VAL A 177 7.67 2.08 -0.98
N SER A 178 7.87 2.99 -1.94
CA SER A 178 8.46 2.72 -3.25
C SER A 178 9.82 3.41 -3.39
N ALA A 179 10.68 2.86 -4.23
CA ALA A 179 11.90 3.52 -4.68
C ALA A 179 11.62 4.57 -5.78
N ASP A 180 10.38 4.70 -6.24
CA ASP A 180 10.00 5.67 -7.24
C ASP A 180 10.03 7.09 -6.67
N PRO A 181 10.52 8.07 -7.44
CA PRO A 181 10.51 9.45 -7.02
C PRO A 181 9.09 10.02 -6.89
N ILE A 182 8.88 10.89 -5.91
CA ILE A 182 7.67 11.71 -5.79
C ILE A 182 7.98 13.09 -6.37
N THR A 183 7.17 13.50 -7.35
CA THR A 183 7.27 14.81 -8.01
C THR A 183 6.07 15.66 -7.64
N PHE A 184 6.28 16.94 -7.36
CA PHE A 184 5.22 17.89 -7.08
C PHE A 184 5.47 19.22 -7.79
N ASP A 185 4.40 19.78 -8.34
CA ASP A 185 4.37 21.11 -8.96
C ASP A 185 3.89 22.13 -7.92
N GLY A 186 4.82 22.58 -7.09
CA GLY A 186 4.53 23.43 -5.94
C GLY A 186 4.29 22.62 -4.65
N ILE A 187 4.67 23.20 -3.53
CA ILE A 187 4.49 22.59 -2.21
C ILE A 187 3.13 23.01 -1.68
N GLN A 188 2.26 22.03 -1.48
CA GLN A 188 1.13 22.20 -0.58
C GLN A 188 1.70 22.05 0.84
N SER A 189 1.65 23.12 1.61
CA SER A 189 1.91 23.05 3.06
C SER A 189 1.04 21.95 3.67
N ASP A 190 1.56 21.26 4.67
CA ASP A 190 0.90 20.17 5.35
C ASP A 190 0.82 18.83 4.56
N THR A 191 1.79 18.58 3.69
CA THR A 191 1.93 17.29 3.03
C THR A 191 2.88 16.38 3.82
N TYR A 192 2.35 15.23 4.22
CA TYR A 192 3.11 14.19 4.92
C TYR A 192 3.43 13.01 4.01
N MET A 193 4.57 12.40 4.28
CA MET A 193 5.03 11.17 3.63
C MET A 193 5.52 10.19 4.68
N CYS A 194 5.33 8.90 4.44
CA CYS A 194 6.05 7.85 5.14
C CYS A 194 7.31 7.50 4.37
N PHE A 195 8.40 7.25 5.08
CA PHE A 195 9.63 6.76 4.48
C PHE A 195 10.15 5.51 5.20
N ARG A 196 11.05 4.85 4.51
CA ARG A 196 11.94 3.83 5.09
C ARG A 196 13.36 4.20 4.71
N THR A 197 14.23 4.30 5.70
CA THR A 197 15.64 4.60 5.46
C THR A 197 16.34 3.42 4.78
N ASN A 198 17.54 3.64 4.26
CA ASN A 198 18.39 2.60 3.70
C ASN A 198 18.82 1.56 4.76
N GLN A 199 18.71 1.88 6.06
CA GLN A 199 18.93 0.98 7.18
C GLN A 199 17.64 0.25 7.61
N GLY A 200 16.51 0.54 6.96
CA GLY A 200 15.22 -0.14 7.21
C GLY A 200 14.37 0.50 8.30
N LEU A 201 14.77 1.66 8.86
CA LEU A 201 13.99 2.36 9.88
C LEU A 201 12.79 3.09 9.26
N PRO A 202 11.57 2.94 9.83
CA PRO A 202 10.41 3.70 9.38
C PRO A 202 10.46 5.13 9.91
N GLY A 203 9.90 6.05 9.14
CA GLY A 203 9.79 7.45 9.57
C GLY A 203 8.71 8.20 8.81
N ARG A 204 8.44 9.42 9.28
CA ARG A 204 7.56 10.38 8.61
C ARG A 204 8.33 11.63 8.22
N LEU A 205 7.95 12.21 7.11
CA LEU A 205 8.46 13.45 6.58
C LEU A 205 7.28 14.41 6.39
N HIS A 206 7.47 15.67 6.76
CA HIS A 206 6.52 16.75 6.59
C HIS A 206 7.13 17.84 5.72
N LEU A 207 6.49 18.16 4.61
CA LEU A 207 6.90 19.26 3.74
C LEU A 207 6.43 20.58 4.35
N LEU A 208 7.36 21.49 4.66
CA LEU A 208 7.03 22.77 5.30
C LEU A 208 6.94 23.92 4.30
N SER A 209 8.01 24.14 3.55
CA SER A 209 8.09 25.22 2.60
C SER A 209 9.23 25.01 1.60
N PHE A 210 9.11 25.72 0.50
CA PHE A 210 10.20 25.89 -0.45
C PHE A 210 10.63 27.35 -0.49
N ASP A 211 11.93 27.60 -0.57
CA ASP A 211 12.50 28.93 -0.74
C ASP A 211 13.04 29.05 -2.17
N ASP A 212 12.35 29.84 -3.00
CA ASP A 212 12.70 30.09 -4.41
C ASP A 212 14.01 30.88 -4.57
N VAL A 213 14.50 31.52 -3.51
CA VAL A 213 15.74 32.33 -3.56
C VAL A 213 16.96 31.46 -3.37
N SER A 214 16.87 30.49 -2.47
CA SER A 214 17.96 29.56 -2.15
C SER A 214 17.82 28.20 -2.80
N ASP A 215 16.76 27.97 -3.59
CA ASP A 215 16.40 26.67 -4.18
C ASP A 215 16.42 25.56 -3.12
N SER A 216 15.85 25.84 -1.96
CA SER A 216 15.88 24.91 -0.83
C SER A 216 14.47 24.46 -0.39
N LEU A 217 14.35 23.16 -0.13
CA LEU A 217 13.19 22.52 0.45
C LEU A 217 13.37 22.39 1.97
N LYS A 218 12.44 22.97 2.75
CA LYS A 218 12.43 22.81 4.19
C LYS A 218 11.46 21.68 4.56
N ILE A 219 11.96 20.72 5.34
CA ILE A 219 11.21 19.57 5.84
C ILE A 219 11.44 19.38 7.34
N ASP A 220 10.40 18.87 8.00
CA ASP A 220 10.55 18.20 9.29
C ASP A 220 10.53 16.69 9.07
N PHE A 221 11.29 15.95 9.86
CA PHE A 221 11.29 14.49 9.80
C PHE A 221 11.37 13.88 11.20
N LEU A 222 10.88 12.66 11.29
CA LEU A 222 10.96 11.84 12.49
C LEU A 222 11.17 10.39 12.08
N THR A 223 12.27 9.82 12.55
CA THR A 223 12.65 8.41 12.34
C THR A 223 12.43 7.64 13.64
N TRP A 224 11.80 6.48 13.56
CA TRP A 224 11.60 5.60 14.71
C TRP A 224 12.56 4.42 14.68
N SER A 225 12.98 3.98 15.88
CA SER A 225 13.61 2.67 16.03
C SER A 225 12.58 1.57 15.85
N LEU A 226 13.01 0.44 15.33
CA LEU A 226 12.22 -0.79 15.40
C LEU A 226 12.31 -1.35 16.83
N PRO A 227 11.20 -1.83 17.40
CA PRO A 227 11.17 -2.44 18.74
C PRO A 227 11.91 -3.78 18.78
#